data_77cfa699f59656d49cad1a89cd446eb7
#
_entry.id   77cfa699f59656d49cad1a89cd446eb7
#
_cell.length_a   1.000
_cell.length_b   1.000
_cell.length_c   1.000
_cell.angle_alpha   90.00
_cell.angle_beta   90.00
_cell.angle_gamma   90.00
#
_symmetry.space_group_name_H-M   'P 1'
#
loop_
_entity.id
_entity.type
_entity.pdbx_description
1 polymer ?
#
loop_
_entity_poly.entity_id
_entity_poly.type
_entity_poly.pdbx_seq_one_letter_code
_entity_poly.pdbx_strand_id
1 'polypeptide(L)'
;MKKILIYALLALLAPASAMADEGMWLVNLFESSIYPQMKKKGLKLKPGEIYNERGTALSGAIVAVDYGMGTGSVISDRGLVITNHHVAYGDIHDLSTPENNYLENGFWAATEQDELPVKGKTVMFLRRIADVTDEAVEMRDSMIREGKFGVFGTRKIYGAIEKKYGKDTPYEVSCASMWRGEKYLLFYYEVYKDVRLVGAPPEKIGAFGGNQDNWGWPQHKGDFALYRVYGDKDGKPVPYSKDNVPIKPAKVLDISTGGVHEGD
;
A
#
# COMPACT_ATOMS: atom_id res chain seq x y z
N MET A 1 -50.43 28.62 -13.95
CA MET A 1 -50.15 27.76 -12.77
C MET A 1 -49.45 26.46 -13.14
N LYS A 2 -49.91 25.61 -14.08
CA LYS A 2 -49.24 24.35 -14.42
C LYS A 2 -47.78 24.50 -14.90
N LYS A 3 -47.42 25.53 -15.68
CA LYS A 3 -46.05 25.76 -16.16
C LYS A 3 -45.10 26.17 -15.01
N ILE A 4 -45.57 26.94 -14.02
CA ILE A 4 -44.79 27.35 -12.85
C ILE A 4 -44.49 26.12 -11.99
N LEU A 5 -45.44 25.21 -11.83
CA LEU A 5 -45.25 23.96 -11.10
C LEU A 5 -44.21 23.04 -11.75
N ILE A 6 -44.18 22.99 -13.09
CA ILE A 6 -43.19 22.21 -13.84
C ILE A 6 -41.79 22.80 -13.69
N TYR A 7 -41.64 24.14 -13.75
CA TYR A 7 -40.35 24.79 -13.53
C TYR A 7 -39.85 24.66 -12.07
N ALA A 8 -40.77 24.69 -11.10
CA ALA A 8 -40.42 24.44 -9.70
C ALA A 8 -40.00 22.98 -9.48
N LEU A 9 -40.66 22.01 -10.15
CA LEU A 9 -40.29 20.61 -10.09
C LEU A 9 -38.94 20.32 -10.77
N LEU A 10 -38.67 20.98 -11.90
CA LEU A 10 -37.38 20.91 -12.60
C LEU A 10 -36.24 21.57 -11.81
N ALA A 11 -36.51 22.64 -11.07
CA ALA A 11 -35.56 23.29 -10.20
C ALA A 11 -35.21 22.42 -8.96
N LEU A 12 -36.16 21.61 -8.48
CA LEU A 12 -35.94 20.60 -7.41
C LEU A 12 -35.18 19.37 -7.91
N LEU A 13 -35.15 19.13 -9.23
CA LEU A 13 -34.37 18.10 -9.90
C LEU A 13 -33.00 18.59 -10.40
N ALA A 14 -32.64 19.86 -10.09
CA ALA A 14 -31.27 20.28 -10.28
C ALA A 14 -30.38 19.29 -9.50
N PRO A 15 -29.44 18.58 -10.16
CA PRO A 15 -28.57 17.66 -9.46
C PRO A 15 -27.88 18.47 -8.38
N ALA A 16 -28.13 18.14 -7.12
CA ALA A 16 -27.20 18.51 -6.06
C ALA A 16 -25.86 18.03 -6.62
N SER A 17 -24.97 18.96 -6.92
CA SER A 17 -23.64 18.63 -7.40
C SER A 17 -23.08 17.67 -6.39
N ALA A 18 -23.09 16.38 -6.68
CA ALA A 18 -22.36 15.39 -5.92
C ALA A 18 -20.89 15.75 -6.15
N MET A 19 -20.40 16.68 -5.34
CA MET A 19 -18.98 17.03 -5.30
C MET A 19 -18.30 15.84 -4.65
N ALA A 20 -17.90 14.89 -5.49
CA ALA A 20 -16.99 13.85 -5.06
C ALA A 20 -15.67 14.52 -4.63
N ASP A 21 -15.16 14.12 -3.49
CA ASP A 21 -13.83 14.56 -3.10
C ASP A 21 -12.80 13.92 -4.01
N GLU A 22 -11.81 14.71 -4.42
CA GLU A 22 -10.64 14.16 -5.10
C GLU A 22 -9.87 13.26 -4.13
N GLY A 23 -9.34 12.16 -4.65
CA GLY A 23 -8.57 11.18 -3.88
C GLY A 23 -7.12 11.04 -4.36
N MET A 24 -6.40 10.06 -3.81
CA MET A 24 -5.04 9.69 -4.24
C MET A 24 -4.00 10.80 -4.04
N TRP A 25 -4.11 11.55 -2.94
CA TRP A 25 -3.16 12.61 -2.61
C TRP A 25 -1.80 12.04 -2.17
N LEU A 26 -0.72 12.68 -2.64
CA LEU A 26 0.63 12.31 -2.22
C LEU A 26 0.85 12.71 -0.76
N VAL A 27 1.24 11.73 0.06
CA VAL A 27 1.37 11.91 1.52
C VAL A 27 2.42 12.96 1.92
N ASN A 28 3.47 13.16 1.12
CA ASN A 28 4.49 14.19 1.35
C ASN A 28 4.04 15.60 0.97
N LEU A 29 2.97 15.74 0.16
CA LEU A 29 2.35 17.00 -0.22
C LEU A 29 1.03 17.26 0.51
N PHE A 30 0.62 16.38 1.39
CA PHE A 30 -0.66 16.40 2.09
C PHE A 30 -0.88 17.71 2.83
N GLU A 31 0.10 18.22 3.58
CA GLU A 31 -0.01 19.43 4.38
C GLU A 31 -0.28 20.66 3.53
N SER A 32 0.41 20.79 2.39
CA SER A 32 0.30 21.96 1.52
C SER A 32 -0.91 21.94 0.58
N SER A 33 -1.50 20.76 0.33
CA SER A 33 -2.55 20.60 -0.68
C SER A 33 -3.94 20.42 -0.10
N ILE A 34 -4.19 19.29 0.58
CA ILE A 34 -5.55 18.85 0.92
C ILE A 34 -5.89 18.99 2.42
N TYR A 35 -4.90 19.12 3.29
CA TYR A 35 -5.10 19.14 4.74
C TYR A 35 -6.14 20.17 5.21
N PRO A 36 -6.17 21.43 4.70
CA PRO A 36 -7.19 22.39 5.09
C PRO A 36 -8.61 21.94 4.78
N GLN A 37 -8.81 21.22 3.66
CA GLN A 37 -10.12 20.69 3.28
C GLN A 37 -10.52 19.52 4.16
N MET A 38 -9.60 18.58 4.42
CA MET A 38 -9.86 17.46 5.32
C MET A 38 -10.14 17.91 6.75
N LYS A 39 -9.46 18.97 7.22
CA LYS A 39 -9.73 19.57 8.52
C LYS A 39 -11.15 20.16 8.62
N LYS A 40 -11.63 20.81 7.55
CA LYS A 40 -13.02 21.31 7.48
C LYS A 40 -14.04 20.16 7.54
N LYS A 41 -13.68 18.98 7.07
CA LYS A 41 -14.51 17.75 7.10
C LYS A 41 -14.38 16.97 8.40
N GLY A 42 -13.63 17.44 9.37
CA GLY A 42 -13.55 16.84 10.70
C GLY A 42 -12.27 16.08 11.01
N LEU A 43 -11.26 16.09 10.11
CA LEU A 43 -9.96 15.49 10.43
C LEU A 43 -9.35 16.15 11.67
N LYS A 44 -9.05 15.32 12.68
CA LYS A 44 -8.45 15.76 13.96
C LYS A 44 -6.94 15.58 13.99
N LEU A 45 -6.41 14.68 13.15
CA LEU A 45 -4.97 14.39 13.11
C LEU A 45 -4.17 15.55 12.52
N LYS A 46 -2.95 15.73 13.01
CA LYS A 46 -1.99 16.67 12.44
C LYS A 46 -1.25 16.03 11.27
N PRO A 47 -0.68 16.81 10.33
CA PRO A 47 0.06 16.25 9.18
C PRO A 47 1.14 15.25 9.58
N GLY A 48 1.95 15.56 10.57
CA GLY A 48 3.02 14.68 11.06
C GLY A 48 2.55 13.41 11.76
N GLU A 49 1.25 13.30 12.12
CA GLU A 49 0.64 12.06 12.64
C GLU A 49 0.17 11.15 11.48
N ILE A 50 0.00 11.71 10.28
CA ILE A 50 -0.37 10.97 9.07
C ILE A 50 0.88 10.49 8.34
N TYR A 51 1.84 11.38 8.11
CA TYR A 51 3.11 11.07 7.46
C TYR A 51 4.29 11.76 8.15
N ASN A 52 5.37 11.02 8.39
CA ASN A 52 6.69 11.53 8.74
C ASN A 52 7.78 10.54 8.32
N GLU A 53 8.99 11.05 8.09
CA GLU A 53 10.15 10.24 7.68
C GLU A 53 10.69 9.33 8.79
N ARG A 54 10.23 9.47 10.03
CA ARG A 54 10.61 8.59 11.14
C ARG A 54 9.84 7.26 11.13
N GLY A 55 8.80 7.14 10.28
CA GLY A 55 7.93 5.98 10.19
C GLY A 55 7.03 5.77 11.42
N THR A 56 6.87 6.79 12.28
CA THR A 56 6.05 6.73 13.50
C THR A 56 4.63 7.28 13.30
N ALA A 57 4.35 7.85 12.13
CA ALA A 57 3.02 8.27 11.71
C ALA A 57 2.19 7.08 11.21
N LEU A 58 0.90 7.30 10.92
CA LEU A 58 0.01 6.27 10.37
C LEU A 58 0.59 5.59 9.14
N SER A 59 1.19 6.37 8.23
CA SER A 59 1.84 5.85 7.02
C SER A 59 2.97 4.85 7.33
N GLY A 60 3.59 4.92 8.49
CA GLY A 60 4.63 3.98 8.91
C GLY A 60 4.11 2.57 9.21
N ALA A 61 2.80 2.41 9.41
CA ALA A 61 2.16 1.11 9.58
C ALA A 61 1.59 0.55 8.26
N ILE A 62 1.65 1.31 7.16
CA ILE A 62 1.18 0.88 5.84
C ILE A 62 2.40 0.42 5.03
N VAL A 63 2.28 -0.76 4.47
CA VAL A 63 3.38 -1.40 3.74
C VAL A 63 2.97 -1.74 2.31
N ALA A 64 3.93 -1.65 1.39
CA ALA A 64 3.76 -2.22 0.07
C ALA A 64 4.15 -3.71 0.12
N VAL A 65 3.36 -4.55 -0.53
CA VAL A 65 3.61 -5.99 -0.68
C VAL A 65 4.03 -6.23 -2.13
N ASP A 66 5.08 -7.03 -2.33
CA ASP A 66 5.58 -7.44 -3.64
C ASP A 66 5.78 -6.24 -4.60
N TYR A 67 6.58 -5.28 -4.18
CA TYR A 67 6.90 -4.07 -4.97
C TYR A 67 5.67 -3.26 -5.40
N GLY A 68 4.62 -3.26 -4.58
CA GLY A 68 3.40 -2.50 -4.81
C GLY A 68 2.30 -3.26 -5.54
N MET A 69 2.43 -4.57 -5.72
CA MET A 69 1.33 -5.43 -6.22
C MET A 69 0.17 -5.52 -5.23
N GLY A 70 0.44 -5.28 -3.93
CA GLY A 70 -0.55 -5.22 -2.88
C GLY A 70 -0.18 -4.22 -1.80
N THR A 71 -1.12 -3.97 -0.90
CA THR A 71 -0.94 -3.14 0.30
C THR A 71 -1.27 -3.97 1.53
N GLY A 72 -0.51 -3.77 2.60
CA GLY A 72 -0.78 -4.36 3.91
C GLY A 72 -0.74 -3.32 5.01
N SER A 73 -1.25 -3.70 6.17
CA SER A 73 -1.23 -2.88 7.39
C SER A 73 -0.61 -3.66 8.54
N VAL A 74 0.32 -3.03 9.24
CA VAL A 74 0.95 -3.60 10.43
C VAL A 74 -0.01 -3.50 11.62
N ILE A 75 -0.36 -4.63 12.23
CA ILE A 75 -1.37 -4.74 13.29
C ILE A 75 -0.82 -5.31 14.60
N SER A 76 0.50 -5.54 14.70
CA SER A 76 1.12 -6.00 15.95
C SER A 76 2.55 -5.49 16.06
N ASP A 77 3.02 -5.34 17.30
CA ASP A 77 4.41 -4.99 17.64
C ASP A 77 5.42 -6.11 17.35
N ARG A 78 4.93 -7.27 16.89
CA ARG A 78 5.71 -8.41 16.41
C ARG A 78 5.60 -8.62 14.92
N GLY A 79 5.51 -7.54 14.14
CA GLY A 79 5.59 -7.56 12.68
C GLY A 79 4.44 -8.27 11.96
N LEU A 80 3.25 -8.45 12.61
CA LEU A 80 2.09 -9.03 11.95
C LEU A 80 1.48 -8.01 10.98
N VAL A 81 1.27 -8.44 9.74
CA VAL A 81 0.72 -7.63 8.64
C VAL A 81 -0.55 -8.28 8.14
N ILE A 82 -1.63 -7.52 8.07
CA ILE A 82 -2.87 -7.93 7.40
C ILE A 82 -2.89 -7.38 5.98
N THR A 83 -3.29 -8.20 5.04
CA THR A 83 -3.52 -7.86 3.62
C THR A 83 -4.73 -8.62 3.09
N ASN A 84 -5.02 -8.55 1.80
CA ASN A 84 -6.12 -9.27 1.20
C ASN A 84 -5.78 -10.74 0.88
N HIS A 85 -6.78 -11.61 0.89
CA HIS A 85 -6.63 -13.01 0.45
C HIS A 85 -6.19 -13.08 -1.02
N HIS A 86 -6.76 -12.25 -1.89
CA HIS A 86 -6.38 -12.24 -3.30
C HIS A 86 -4.93 -11.78 -3.55
N VAL A 87 -4.34 -10.95 -2.65
CA VAL A 87 -2.91 -10.59 -2.68
C VAL A 87 -2.04 -11.80 -2.29
N ALA A 88 -2.54 -12.64 -1.39
CA ALA A 88 -1.85 -13.82 -0.89
C ALA A 88 -2.15 -15.10 -1.70
N TYR A 89 -3.06 -15.04 -2.67
CA TYR A 89 -3.60 -16.22 -3.36
C TYR A 89 -2.51 -17.10 -3.97
N GLY A 90 -1.57 -16.50 -4.70
CA GLY A 90 -0.44 -17.21 -5.30
C GLY A 90 0.44 -17.90 -4.27
N ASP A 91 0.71 -17.24 -3.15
CA ASP A 91 1.54 -17.81 -2.08
C ASP A 91 0.85 -19.00 -1.40
N ILE A 92 -0.46 -18.85 -1.11
CA ILE A 92 -1.26 -19.93 -0.51
C ILE A 92 -1.30 -21.14 -1.44
N HIS A 93 -1.45 -20.90 -2.76
CA HIS A 93 -1.41 -21.93 -3.77
C HIS A 93 -0.05 -22.64 -3.79
N ASP A 94 1.05 -21.88 -3.84
CA ASP A 94 2.41 -22.44 -3.96
C ASP A 94 2.87 -23.18 -2.69
N LEU A 95 2.31 -22.84 -1.54
CA LEU A 95 2.53 -23.52 -0.26
C LEU A 95 1.64 -24.76 -0.10
N SER A 96 0.56 -24.89 -0.91
CA SER A 96 -0.33 -26.05 -0.83
C SER A 96 0.29 -27.30 -1.43
N THR A 97 -0.05 -28.42 -0.85
CA THR A 97 0.28 -29.77 -1.35
C THR A 97 -0.99 -30.62 -1.44
N PRO A 98 -0.97 -31.78 -2.11
CA PRO A 98 -2.12 -32.69 -2.11
C PRO A 98 -2.57 -33.10 -0.71
N GLU A 99 -1.63 -33.21 0.25
CA GLU A 99 -1.92 -33.57 1.64
C GLU A 99 -2.38 -32.37 2.47
N ASN A 100 -1.93 -31.16 2.10
CA ASN A 100 -2.22 -29.92 2.82
C ASN A 100 -2.69 -28.85 1.85
N ASN A 101 -3.94 -28.94 1.41
CA ASN A 101 -4.55 -27.96 0.50
C ASN A 101 -4.99 -26.72 1.26
N TYR A 102 -4.08 -25.77 1.42
CA TYR A 102 -4.34 -24.53 2.17
C TYR A 102 -5.32 -23.58 1.47
N LEU A 103 -5.44 -23.64 0.13
CA LEU A 103 -6.49 -22.89 -0.57
C LEU A 103 -7.88 -23.40 -0.19
N GLU A 104 -8.09 -24.70 -0.13
CA GLU A 104 -9.40 -25.28 0.16
C GLU A 104 -9.75 -25.23 1.65
N ASN A 105 -8.76 -25.50 2.52
CA ASN A 105 -8.99 -25.71 3.95
C ASN A 105 -8.65 -24.47 4.80
N GLY A 106 -7.97 -23.48 4.23
CA GLY A 106 -7.34 -22.39 4.96
C GLY A 106 -6.05 -22.84 5.65
N PHE A 107 -5.36 -21.89 6.23
CA PHE A 107 -4.15 -22.12 7.04
C PHE A 107 -4.13 -21.19 8.25
N TRP A 108 -3.74 -21.70 9.41
CA TRP A 108 -3.54 -20.92 10.63
C TRP A 108 -2.39 -21.52 11.41
N ALA A 109 -1.28 -20.77 11.53
CA ALA A 109 -0.15 -21.14 12.36
C ALA A 109 -0.54 -21.07 13.85
N ALA A 110 -0.30 -22.13 14.59
CA ALA A 110 -0.57 -22.15 16.02
C ALA A 110 0.53 -21.41 16.82
N THR A 111 1.77 -21.45 16.30
CA THR A 111 2.93 -20.76 16.88
C THR A 111 3.76 -20.12 15.76
N GLU A 112 4.73 -19.25 16.15
CA GLU A 112 5.65 -18.64 15.17
C GLU A 112 6.53 -19.67 14.44
N GLN A 113 6.74 -20.83 15.04
CA GLN A 113 7.47 -21.95 14.43
C GLN A 113 6.69 -22.65 13.32
N ASP A 114 5.36 -22.55 13.36
CA ASP A 114 4.47 -23.16 12.38
C ASP A 114 4.22 -22.22 11.19
N GLU A 115 4.68 -20.97 11.24
CA GLU A 115 4.51 -20.00 10.16
C GLU A 115 5.30 -20.43 8.92
N LEU A 116 4.67 -20.35 7.74
CA LEU A 116 5.23 -20.86 6.50
C LEU A 116 6.03 -19.79 5.76
N PRO A 117 7.35 -19.97 5.57
CA PRO A 117 8.16 -19.06 4.76
C PRO A 117 7.67 -18.97 3.34
N VAL A 118 7.45 -17.76 2.82
CA VAL A 118 6.98 -17.51 1.46
C VAL A 118 8.16 -17.10 0.58
N LYS A 119 8.51 -17.93 -0.38
CA LYS A 119 9.64 -17.69 -1.27
C LYS A 119 9.38 -16.49 -2.18
N GLY A 120 10.28 -15.52 -2.15
CA GLY A 120 10.22 -14.34 -3.02
C GLY A 120 9.28 -13.25 -2.55
N LYS A 121 8.49 -13.48 -1.49
CA LYS A 121 7.63 -12.47 -0.88
C LYS A 121 8.45 -11.32 -0.33
N THR A 122 7.96 -10.09 -0.53
CA THR A 122 8.56 -8.89 0.05
C THR A 122 7.54 -8.04 0.76
N VAL A 123 7.96 -7.42 1.86
CA VAL A 123 7.22 -6.38 2.55
C VAL A 123 8.11 -5.14 2.65
N MET A 124 7.60 -4.01 2.18
CA MET A 124 8.36 -2.78 2.00
C MET A 124 7.76 -1.66 2.85
N PHE A 125 8.59 -1.10 3.73
CA PHE A 125 8.24 0.06 4.54
C PHE A 125 8.75 1.32 3.88
N LEU A 126 7.85 2.27 3.58
CA LEU A 126 8.24 3.59 3.08
C LEU A 126 8.94 4.37 4.20
N ARG A 127 10.19 4.80 3.94
CA ARG A 127 11.00 5.58 4.89
C ARG A 127 11.12 7.04 4.52
N ARG A 128 11.21 7.32 3.22
CA ARG A 128 11.39 8.69 2.74
C ARG A 128 10.82 8.87 1.34
N ILE A 129 10.34 10.08 1.04
CA ILE A 129 10.01 10.54 -0.31
C ILE A 129 10.84 11.79 -0.58
N ALA A 130 11.59 11.80 -1.67
CA ALA A 130 12.33 12.99 -2.14
C ALA A 130 11.77 13.48 -3.46
N ASP A 131 11.63 14.80 -3.61
CA ASP A 131 11.31 15.43 -4.89
C ASP A 131 12.59 15.54 -5.72
N VAL A 132 12.61 14.89 -6.86
CA VAL A 132 13.73 14.87 -7.82
C VAL A 132 13.30 15.46 -9.18
N THR A 133 12.24 16.27 -9.16
CA THR A 133 11.59 16.80 -10.37
C THR A 133 12.56 17.59 -11.22
N ASP A 134 13.29 18.54 -10.65
CA ASP A 134 14.19 19.42 -11.41
C ASP A 134 15.27 18.62 -12.15
N GLU A 135 15.90 17.67 -11.45
CA GLU A 135 16.90 16.79 -12.05
C GLU A 135 16.32 15.90 -13.15
N ALA A 136 15.16 15.30 -12.92
CA ALA A 136 14.50 14.44 -13.89
C ALA A 136 14.07 15.21 -15.15
N VAL A 137 13.58 16.44 -14.98
CA VAL A 137 13.18 17.32 -16.07
C VAL A 137 14.41 17.76 -16.88
N GLU A 138 15.50 18.15 -16.23
CA GLU A 138 16.76 18.50 -16.91
C GLU A 138 17.30 17.34 -17.75
N MET A 139 17.32 16.12 -17.17
CA MET A 139 17.70 14.91 -17.89
C MET A 139 16.78 14.66 -19.09
N ARG A 140 15.46 14.77 -18.92
CA ARG A 140 14.48 14.60 -19.99
C ARG A 140 14.74 15.58 -21.13
N ASP A 141 14.87 16.86 -20.80
CA ASP A 141 15.02 17.92 -21.78
C ASP A 141 16.37 17.81 -22.52
N SER A 142 17.43 17.39 -21.84
CA SER A 142 18.71 17.06 -22.48
C SER A 142 18.56 15.90 -23.46
N MET A 143 17.92 14.81 -23.05
CA MET A 143 17.68 13.66 -23.93
C MET A 143 16.82 14.02 -25.15
N ILE A 144 15.84 14.94 -25.00
CA ILE A 144 15.02 15.43 -26.11
C ILE A 144 15.88 16.23 -27.08
N ARG A 145 16.68 17.19 -26.59
CA ARG A 145 17.58 18.00 -27.43
C ARG A 145 18.57 17.14 -28.22
N GLU A 146 19.03 16.03 -27.63
CA GLU A 146 19.97 15.10 -28.26
C GLU A 146 19.30 14.03 -29.14
N GLY A 147 17.95 14.05 -29.28
CA GLY A 147 17.21 13.05 -30.02
C GLY A 147 17.25 11.65 -29.42
N LYS A 148 17.57 11.53 -28.11
CA LYS A 148 17.73 10.26 -27.37
C LYS A 148 16.52 9.87 -26.53
N PHE A 149 15.52 10.74 -26.39
CA PHE A 149 14.28 10.50 -25.64
C PHE A 149 13.30 9.68 -26.48
N GLY A 150 13.57 8.37 -26.63
CA GLY A 150 12.65 7.45 -27.30
C GLY A 150 11.64 6.83 -26.32
N VAL A 151 10.98 5.77 -26.75
CA VAL A 151 9.96 5.03 -25.98
C VAL A 151 10.42 4.65 -24.57
N PHE A 152 11.71 4.41 -24.38
CA PHE A 152 12.30 4.07 -23.08
C PHE A 152 12.93 5.27 -22.35
N GLY A 153 12.71 6.50 -22.80
CA GLY A 153 13.32 7.71 -22.22
C GLY A 153 13.04 7.85 -20.73
N THR A 154 11.78 7.77 -20.33
CA THR A 154 11.36 7.86 -18.92
C THR A 154 12.03 6.77 -18.06
N ARG A 155 12.08 5.52 -18.54
CA ARG A 155 12.71 4.41 -17.81
C ARG A 155 14.22 4.62 -17.62
N LYS A 156 14.90 5.24 -18.60
CA LYS A 156 16.33 5.59 -18.49
C LYS A 156 16.56 6.66 -17.43
N ILE A 157 15.68 7.66 -17.35
CA ILE A 157 15.71 8.69 -16.30
C ILE A 157 15.55 8.05 -14.93
N TYR A 158 14.53 7.20 -14.75
CA TYR A 158 14.32 6.48 -13.48
C TYR A 158 15.56 5.70 -13.07
N GLY A 159 16.09 4.85 -13.95
CA GLY A 159 17.26 4.04 -13.65
C GLY A 159 18.52 4.86 -13.33
N ALA A 160 18.70 6.02 -13.95
CA ALA A 160 19.81 6.92 -13.65
C ALA A 160 19.70 7.56 -12.27
N ILE A 161 18.49 8.03 -11.91
CA ILE A 161 18.18 8.60 -10.61
C ILE A 161 18.30 7.53 -9.51
N GLU A 162 17.69 6.38 -9.70
CA GLU A 162 17.76 5.25 -8.77
C GLU A 162 19.19 4.79 -8.53
N LYS A 163 19.99 4.68 -9.58
CA LYS A 163 21.42 4.35 -9.47
C LYS A 163 22.21 5.39 -8.70
N LYS A 164 21.93 6.68 -8.91
CA LYS A 164 22.62 7.78 -8.22
C LYS A 164 22.33 7.78 -6.73
N TYR A 165 21.06 7.71 -6.36
CA TYR A 165 20.61 7.87 -4.98
C TYR A 165 20.58 6.56 -4.17
N GLY A 166 20.59 5.40 -4.84
CA GLY A 166 20.61 4.09 -4.17
C GLY A 166 21.97 3.63 -3.68
N LYS A 167 23.08 4.30 -4.09
CA LYS A 167 24.44 3.84 -3.78
C LYS A 167 24.82 3.94 -2.29
N ASP A 168 24.38 4.99 -1.61
CA ASP A 168 24.84 5.37 -0.28
C ASP A 168 23.71 5.24 0.77
N THR A 169 22.77 4.34 0.52
CA THR A 169 21.62 4.09 1.40
C THR A 169 21.39 2.59 1.59
N PRO A 170 20.93 2.15 2.78
CA PRO A 170 20.52 0.77 3.00
C PRO A 170 19.13 0.48 2.37
N TYR A 171 18.48 1.47 1.80
CA TYR A 171 17.13 1.36 1.26
C TYR A 171 17.15 0.99 -0.23
N GLU A 172 16.15 0.23 -0.65
CA GLU A 172 15.85 0.13 -2.07
C GLU A 172 15.12 1.41 -2.51
N VAL A 173 15.52 1.99 -3.65
CA VAL A 173 14.94 3.24 -4.14
C VAL A 173 14.15 2.99 -5.42
N SER A 174 13.03 3.69 -5.56
CA SER A 174 12.19 3.63 -6.74
C SER A 174 11.77 5.03 -7.16
N CYS A 175 12.01 5.36 -8.44
CA CYS A 175 11.60 6.64 -9.02
C CYS A 175 10.29 6.49 -9.78
N ALA A 176 9.35 7.41 -9.56
CA ALA A 176 8.09 7.44 -10.27
C ALA A 176 7.71 8.86 -10.67
N SER A 177 7.09 9.01 -11.85
CA SER A 177 6.47 10.27 -12.26
C SER A 177 5.02 10.33 -11.83
N MET A 178 4.60 11.51 -11.37
CA MET A 178 3.24 11.83 -11.02
C MET A 178 2.67 12.84 -12.02
N TRP A 179 1.35 12.86 -12.17
CA TRP A 179 0.63 13.82 -13.00
C TRP A 179 1.22 13.96 -14.42
N ARG A 180 1.43 12.80 -15.08
CA ARG A 180 1.97 12.72 -16.46
C ARG A 180 3.35 13.36 -16.64
N GLY A 181 4.21 13.33 -15.61
CA GLY A 181 5.58 13.85 -15.67
C GLY A 181 5.74 15.29 -15.22
N GLU A 182 4.75 15.86 -14.53
CA GLU A 182 4.87 17.16 -13.87
C GLU A 182 5.71 17.09 -12.59
N LYS A 183 5.69 15.92 -11.93
CA LYS A 183 6.50 15.64 -10.75
C LYS A 183 7.22 14.31 -10.89
N TYR A 184 8.44 14.26 -10.36
CA TYR A 184 9.22 13.03 -10.22
C TYR A 184 9.60 12.87 -8.76
N LEU A 185 9.20 11.75 -8.18
CA LEU A 185 9.44 11.43 -6.79
C LEU A 185 10.31 10.18 -6.68
N LEU A 186 11.23 10.22 -5.72
CA LEU A 186 12.07 9.09 -5.36
C LEU A 186 11.64 8.56 -4.00
N PHE A 187 11.21 7.32 -3.98
CA PHE A 187 10.75 6.60 -2.80
C PHE A 187 11.87 5.74 -2.25
N TYR A 188 12.10 5.80 -0.95
CA TYR A 188 13.08 4.99 -0.24
C TYR A 188 12.34 3.94 0.60
N TYR A 189 12.58 2.67 0.31
CA TYR A 189 11.94 1.56 0.98
C TYR A 189 12.93 0.70 1.76
N GLU A 190 12.59 0.39 3.00
CA GLU A 190 13.22 -0.70 3.73
C GLU A 190 12.50 -1.99 3.36
N VAL A 191 13.23 -2.93 2.73
CA VAL A 191 12.63 -4.12 2.09
C VAL A 191 13.00 -5.38 2.85
N TYR A 192 11.99 -6.03 3.43
CA TYR A 192 12.13 -7.31 4.12
C TYR A 192 11.79 -8.45 3.17
N LYS A 193 12.63 -9.52 3.23
CA LYS A 193 12.55 -10.70 2.35
C LYS A 193 12.31 -12.01 3.12
N ASP A 194 12.33 -12.00 4.45
CA ASP A 194 11.82 -13.10 5.28
C ASP A 194 10.40 -12.72 5.71
N VAL A 195 9.44 -13.19 4.94
CA VAL A 195 8.01 -12.99 5.17
C VAL A 195 7.35 -14.35 5.23
N ARG A 196 6.54 -14.59 6.26
CA ARG A 196 5.93 -15.90 6.51
C ARG A 196 4.43 -15.77 6.56
N LEU A 197 3.72 -16.73 5.96
CA LEU A 197 2.27 -16.83 6.04
C LEU A 197 1.90 -17.29 7.47
N VAL A 198 1.08 -16.48 8.12
CA VAL A 198 0.53 -16.74 9.47
C VAL A 198 -0.84 -17.34 9.40
N GLY A 199 -1.66 -16.85 8.46
CA GLY A 199 -2.98 -17.36 8.29
C GLY A 199 -3.73 -16.79 7.10
N ALA A 200 -4.62 -17.60 6.57
CA ALA A 200 -5.59 -17.22 5.54
C ALA A 200 -6.83 -18.11 5.64
N PRO A 201 -8.03 -17.56 5.46
CA PRO A 201 -9.25 -18.37 5.41
C PRO A 201 -9.25 -19.25 4.14
N PRO A 202 -10.08 -20.30 4.10
CA PRO A 202 -10.35 -21.05 2.89
C PRO A 202 -10.80 -20.14 1.74
N GLU A 203 -10.47 -20.51 0.49
CA GLU A 203 -10.86 -19.76 -0.72
C GLU A 203 -12.38 -19.48 -0.76
N LYS A 204 -13.21 -20.43 -0.31
CA LYS A 204 -14.67 -20.26 -0.23
C LYS A 204 -15.11 -19.08 0.64
N ILE A 205 -14.25 -18.60 1.53
CA ILE A 205 -14.47 -17.41 2.36
C ILE A 205 -13.72 -16.22 1.74
N GLY A 206 -12.43 -16.40 1.42
CA GLY A 206 -11.55 -15.33 0.92
C GLY A 206 -11.96 -14.79 -0.44
N ALA A 207 -12.49 -15.65 -1.31
CA ALA A 207 -12.95 -15.34 -2.66
C ALA A 207 -14.45 -15.65 -2.89
N PHE A 208 -15.28 -15.58 -1.85
CA PHE A 208 -16.72 -15.83 -1.96
C PHE A 208 -17.36 -14.95 -3.05
N GLY A 209 -18.18 -15.53 -3.94
CA GLY A 209 -18.77 -14.85 -5.08
C GLY A 209 -17.80 -14.66 -6.28
N GLY A 210 -16.55 -15.09 -6.16
CA GLY A 210 -15.56 -15.02 -7.21
C GLY A 210 -15.24 -13.59 -7.69
N ASN A 211 -14.75 -13.47 -8.92
CA ASN A 211 -14.36 -12.16 -9.49
C ASN A 211 -15.56 -11.29 -9.86
N GLN A 212 -16.73 -11.87 -10.13
CA GLN A 212 -17.92 -11.13 -10.50
C GLN A 212 -18.40 -10.20 -9.37
N ASP A 213 -18.31 -10.67 -8.12
CA ASP A 213 -18.73 -9.91 -6.95
C ASP A 213 -17.63 -9.02 -6.35
N ASN A 214 -16.43 -9.02 -6.96
CA ASN A 214 -15.30 -8.24 -6.42
C ASN A 214 -15.59 -6.73 -6.40
N TRP A 215 -16.42 -6.25 -7.29
CA TRP A 215 -16.83 -4.85 -7.41
C TRP A 215 -18.30 -4.63 -7.03
N GLY A 216 -18.98 -5.69 -6.61
CA GLY A 216 -20.36 -5.62 -6.17
C GLY A 216 -20.49 -5.11 -4.73
N TRP A 217 -21.63 -4.49 -4.43
CA TRP A 217 -21.97 -4.06 -3.09
C TRP A 217 -23.36 -4.63 -2.69
N PRO A 218 -23.48 -5.16 -1.47
CA PRO A 218 -22.46 -5.41 -0.44
C PRO A 218 -21.56 -6.62 -0.78
N GLN A 219 -20.33 -6.58 -0.29
CA GLN A 219 -19.43 -7.74 -0.37
C GLN A 219 -19.61 -8.64 0.84
N HIS A 220 -19.63 -9.96 0.60
CA HIS A 220 -19.82 -10.97 1.65
C HIS A 220 -18.59 -11.86 1.87
N LYS A 221 -17.43 -11.47 1.33
CA LYS A 221 -16.19 -12.24 1.42
C LYS A 221 -15.33 -11.81 2.60
N GLY A 222 -14.62 -12.76 3.18
CA GLY A 222 -13.54 -12.51 4.13
C GLY A 222 -12.20 -12.43 3.41
N ASP A 223 -12.01 -11.40 2.58
CA ASP A 223 -10.83 -11.22 1.73
C ASP A 223 -9.66 -10.68 2.54
N PHE A 224 -9.06 -11.54 3.37
CA PHE A 224 -7.89 -11.19 4.17
C PHE A 224 -6.90 -12.34 4.26
N ALA A 225 -5.62 -11.99 4.50
CA ALA A 225 -4.56 -12.89 4.87
C ALA A 225 -3.59 -12.20 5.84
N LEU A 226 -2.87 -13.00 6.61
CA LEU A 226 -1.91 -12.54 7.61
C LEU A 226 -0.53 -13.03 7.25
N TYR A 227 0.42 -12.11 7.24
CA TYR A 227 1.85 -12.39 7.16
C TYR A 227 2.56 -11.88 8.40
N ARG A 228 3.72 -12.44 8.69
CA ARG A 228 4.66 -11.87 9.66
C ARG A 228 5.99 -11.58 8.97
N VAL A 229 6.53 -10.41 9.30
CA VAL A 229 7.81 -9.94 8.79
C VAL A 229 8.90 -10.26 9.80
N TYR A 230 9.98 -10.85 9.30
CA TYR A 230 11.15 -11.26 10.10
C TYR A 230 12.38 -10.49 9.67
N GLY A 231 13.29 -10.27 10.62
CA GLY A 231 14.60 -9.67 10.43
C GLY A 231 15.64 -10.37 11.28
N ASP A 232 16.87 -9.89 11.26
CA ASP A 232 17.89 -10.33 12.19
C ASP A 232 17.53 -9.93 13.65
N LYS A 233 18.38 -10.32 14.60
CA LYS A 233 18.19 -9.98 16.02
C LYS A 233 18.12 -8.48 16.31
N ASP A 234 18.63 -7.64 15.42
CA ASP A 234 18.60 -6.19 15.52
C ASP A 234 17.41 -5.58 14.72
N GLY A 235 16.56 -6.43 14.13
CA GLY A 235 15.39 -6.04 13.34
C GLY A 235 15.70 -5.60 11.92
N LYS A 236 16.92 -5.84 11.41
CA LYS A 236 17.33 -5.43 10.06
C LYS A 236 16.84 -6.41 8.99
N PRO A 237 16.56 -5.92 7.77
CA PRO A 237 16.24 -6.78 6.65
C PRO A 237 17.40 -7.73 6.31
N VAL A 238 17.10 -9.02 6.27
CA VAL A 238 18.03 -10.09 5.90
C VAL A 238 17.27 -11.16 5.09
N PRO A 239 17.97 -12.02 4.32
CA PRO A 239 17.37 -13.20 3.73
C PRO A 239 16.77 -14.13 4.79
N TYR A 240 15.89 -15.04 4.36
CA TYR A 240 15.32 -16.04 5.25
C TYR A 240 16.37 -16.80 6.03
N SER A 241 16.17 -16.92 7.34
CA SER A 241 16.91 -17.80 8.25
C SER A 241 15.97 -18.32 9.35
N LYS A 242 16.22 -19.51 9.84
CA LYS A 242 15.54 -20.05 11.03
C LYS A 242 15.80 -19.25 12.29
N ASP A 243 16.92 -18.52 12.33
CA ASP A 243 17.35 -17.72 13.48
C ASP A 243 16.78 -16.28 13.44
N ASN A 244 16.08 -15.91 12.36
CA ASN A 244 15.44 -14.61 12.27
C ASN A 244 14.27 -14.51 13.25
N VAL A 245 14.05 -13.30 13.74
CA VAL A 245 13.01 -12.98 14.72
C VAL A 245 11.97 -12.02 14.12
N PRO A 246 10.72 -12.04 14.61
CA PRO A 246 9.74 -11.04 14.22
C PRO A 246 10.27 -9.62 14.44
N ILE A 247 10.11 -8.74 13.44
CA ILE A 247 10.53 -7.34 13.57
C ILE A 247 9.68 -6.60 14.60
N LYS A 248 10.22 -5.51 15.13
CA LYS A 248 9.49 -4.54 15.94
C LYS A 248 9.22 -3.28 15.12
N PRO A 249 8.03 -3.14 14.51
CA PRO A 249 7.69 -1.99 13.67
C PRO A 249 7.69 -0.67 14.46
N ALA A 250 8.02 0.44 13.78
CA ALA A 250 8.01 1.77 14.40
C ALA A 250 6.57 2.29 14.65
N LYS A 251 5.59 1.77 13.89
CA LYS A 251 4.18 2.09 14.03
C LYS A 251 3.33 0.84 13.83
N VAL A 252 2.29 0.74 14.63
CA VAL A 252 1.26 -0.31 14.59
C VAL A 252 -0.10 0.38 14.53
N LEU A 253 -1.05 -0.23 13.82
CA LEU A 253 -2.46 0.16 13.88
C LEU A 253 -3.17 -0.67 14.92
N ASP A 254 -3.91 -0.01 15.80
CA ASP A 254 -4.74 -0.68 16.80
C ASP A 254 -6.01 -1.24 16.14
N ILE A 255 -6.42 -2.42 16.57
CA ILE A 255 -7.67 -3.03 16.13
C ILE A 255 -8.81 -2.47 16.99
N SER A 256 -9.72 -1.73 16.34
CA SER A 256 -10.93 -1.24 17.02
C SER A 256 -11.93 -2.39 17.22
N THR A 257 -12.32 -2.63 18.46
CA THR A 257 -13.37 -3.60 18.80
C THR A 257 -14.76 -2.97 18.88
N GLY A 258 -14.85 -1.65 18.72
CA GLY A 258 -16.12 -0.90 18.74
C GLY A 258 -16.96 -1.05 17.47
N GLY A 259 -16.38 -1.65 16.41
CA GLY A 259 -17.03 -1.74 15.11
C GLY A 259 -17.04 -0.41 14.36
N VAL A 260 -17.92 -0.28 13.38
CA VAL A 260 -18.14 0.91 12.55
C VAL A 260 -19.63 1.22 12.48
N HIS A 261 -19.94 2.51 12.24
CA HIS A 261 -21.31 2.98 12.07
C HIS A 261 -21.43 3.69 10.72
N GLU A 262 -22.66 3.86 10.25
CA GLU A 262 -22.92 4.60 9.02
C GLU A 262 -22.39 6.05 9.16
N GLY A 263 -21.55 6.47 8.22
CA GLY A 263 -20.93 7.79 8.20
C GLY A 263 -19.59 7.94 8.92
N ASP A 264 -19.05 6.85 9.49
CA ASP A 264 -17.71 6.85 10.11
C ASP A 264 -16.58 7.09 9.07
#